data_2c2a33b23f9cc39e36a5a38714352f81
#
_entry.id   2c2a33b23f9cc39e36a5a38714352f81
#
_cell.length_a   1.000
_cell.length_b   1.000
_cell.length_c   1.000
_cell.angle_alpha   90.00
_cell.angle_beta   90.00
_cell.angle_gamma   90.00
#
_symmetry.space_group_name_H-M   'P 1'
#
loop_
_entity.id
_entity.type
_entity.pdbx_description
1 polymer ?
#
loop_
_entity_poly.entity_id
_entity_poly.type
_entity_poly.pdbx_seq_one_letter_code
_entity_poly.pdbx_strand_id
1 'polypeptide(L)'
;GPSGSFMSFGGFSITTFQTGAASPLDEITVQVKDSKQVEETAALIRDILKRRHNQIEDFEVVVPEALLRQSQKTQRIFNIVMGCIAGISLLVGGIGIMNIMLASVLERTREIGIRRTVGAKRVYILRQFLAEAGLISLVGCVIGLALGTGLAKGINYYAHWRTIISLGSIILSVGVAFGVGLGFGIYPAKRAAELDPIEALRYE
;
A
#
# COMPACT_ATOMS: atom_id res chain seq x y z
N GLY A 1 39.16 -5.30 19.58
CA GLY A 1 38.07 -4.75 18.78
C GLY A 1 38.60 -3.60 17.95
N PRO A 2 38.17 -3.38 16.70
CA PRO A 2 38.62 -2.29 15.87
C PRO A 2 38.17 -0.95 16.47
N SER A 3 39.13 -0.09 16.80
CA SER A 3 38.85 1.28 17.27
C SER A 3 38.61 2.17 16.04
N GLY A 4 37.35 2.54 15.81
CA GLY A 4 36.99 3.52 14.79
C GLY A 4 37.10 4.94 15.34
N SER A 5 37.81 5.83 14.63
CA SER A 5 37.79 7.27 14.92
C SER A 5 36.62 7.92 14.22
N PHE A 6 35.84 8.69 14.98
CA PHE A 6 34.65 9.38 14.51
C PHE A 6 34.93 10.88 14.37
N MET A 7 34.80 11.42 13.18
CA MET A 7 34.82 12.87 12.94
C MET A 7 33.53 13.30 12.27
N SER A 8 32.81 14.24 12.90
CA SER A 8 31.59 14.84 12.35
C SER A 8 31.87 16.29 11.95
N PHE A 9 31.60 16.65 10.72
CA PHE A 9 31.76 18.01 10.20
C PHE A 9 30.55 18.37 9.32
N GLY A 10 29.85 19.45 9.66
CA GLY A 10 28.90 20.11 8.76
C GLY A 10 27.80 19.24 8.14
N GLY A 11 27.29 18.22 8.85
CA GLY A 11 26.17 17.40 8.36
C GLY A 11 26.55 16.08 7.68
N PHE A 12 27.81 15.71 7.61
CA PHE A 12 28.27 14.39 7.20
C PHE A 12 29.19 13.75 8.25
N SER A 13 29.16 12.43 8.35
CA SER A 13 29.96 11.65 9.29
C SER A 13 30.95 10.78 8.53
N ILE A 14 32.22 10.87 8.89
CA ILE A 14 33.29 10.04 8.34
C ILE A 14 33.61 8.96 9.37
N THR A 15 33.46 7.70 9.01
CA THR A 15 33.89 6.56 9.83
C THR A 15 35.11 5.93 9.17
N THR A 16 36.27 6.01 9.84
CA THR A 16 37.48 5.34 9.43
C THR A 16 37.64 4.06 10.23
N PHE A 17 37.73 2.93 9.54
CA PHE A 17 38.10 1.64 10.17
C PHE A 17 39.61 1.46 10.06
N GLN A 18 40.30 1.47 11.20
CA GLN A 18 41.72 1.21 11.30
C GLN A 18 41.95 -0.26 11.65
N THR A 19 42.31 -1.05 10.68
CA THR A 19 42.85 -2.40 10.91
C THR A 19 44.34 -2.28 11.19
N GLY A 20 44.76 -2.71 12.37
CA GLY A 20 46.02 -2.46 13.00
C GLY A 20 47.30 -2.67 12.12
N ALA A 21 48.29 -1.83 12.43
CA ALA A 21 49.62 -1.65 11.85
C ALA A 21 49.62 -0.75 10.59
N ALA A 22 50.16 0.46 10.73
CA ALA A 22 50.71 1.43 9.74
C ALA A 22 50.44 1.15 8.23
N SER A 23 49.23 0.76 7.88
CA SER A 23 48.80 0.61 6.49
C SER A 23 48.12 1.93 6.02
N PRO A 24 48.33 2.37 4.77
CA PRO A 24 47.55 3.43 4.19
C PRO A 24 46.06 3.07 4.30
N LEU A 25 45.18 4.07 4.46
CA LEU A 25 43.73 3.87 4.53
C LEU A 25 43.25 3.25 3.21
N ASP A 26 42.77 2.03 3.26
CA ASP A 26 42.29 1.32 2.07
C ASP A 26 40.90 1.81 1.62
N GLU A 27 40.05 2.24 2.56
CA GLU A 27 38.67 2.67 2.27
C GLU A 27 38.21 3.74 3.25
N ILE A 28 37.53 4.77 2.73
CA ILE A 28 36.86 5.81 3.51
C ILE A 28 35.39 5.81 3.15
N THR A 29 34.53 5.46 4.09
CA THR A 29 33.07 5.52 3.91
C THR A 29 32.52 6.84 4.46
N VAL A 30 31.87 7.62 3.60
CA VAL A 30 31.25 8.89 3.95
C VAL A 30 29.73 8.74 3.95
N GLN A 31 29.10 9.03 5.08
CA GLN A 31 27.64 9.01 5.20
C GLN A 31 27.07 10.42 5.01
N VAL A 32 26.22 10.60 4.01
CA VAL A 32 25.51 11.85 3.73
C VAL A 32 24.10 11.80 4.34
N LYS A 33 23.67 12.88 4.97
CA LYS A 33 22.40 12.96 5.69
C LYS A 33 21.18 12.92 4.74
N ASP A 34 21.31 13.46 3.52
CA ASP A 34 20.20 13.53 2.57
C ASP A 34 20.63 12.92 1.23
N SER A 35 19.84 11.97 0.74
CA SER A 35 20.08 11.28 -0.54
C SER A 35 20.15 12.21 -1.74
N LYS A 36 19.53 13.39 -1.67
CA LYS A 36 19.56 14.38 -2.76
C LYS A 36 20.90 15.11 -2.87
N GLN A 37 21.68 15.12 -1.80
CA GLN A 37 22.98 15.81 -1.74
C GLN A 37 24.17 14.87 -1.97
N VAL A 38 23.92 13.58 -2.22
CA VAL A 38 24.99 12.57 -2.39
C VAL A 38 25.86 12.89 -3.60
N GLU A 39 25.25 13.25 -4.73
CA GLU A 39 25.96 13.54 -5.98
C GLU A 39 26.84 14.81 -5.86
N GLU A 40 26.28 15.84 -5.24
CA GLU A 40 26.96 17.12 -4.98
C GLU A 40 28.11 16.93 -3.97
N THR A 41 27.87 16.15 -2.91
CA THR A 41 28.89 15.82 -1.91
C THR A 41 30.00 14.96 -2.50
N ALA A 42 29.67 13.99 -3.37
CA ALA A 42 30.66 13.16 -4.05
C ALA A 42 31.56 13.99 -4.99
N ALA A 43 31.02 14.99 -5.68
CA ALA A 43 31.76 15.91 -6.50
C ALA A 43 32.75 16.76 -5.65
N LEU A 44 32.30 17.26 -4.51
CA LEU A 44 33.16 18.01 -3.56
C LEU A 44 34.27 17.13 -3.00
N ILE A 45 33.98 15.91 -2.61
CA ILE A 45 34.98 14.95 -2.09
C ILE A 45 36.02 14.65 -3.16
N ARG A 46 35.58 14.44 -4.41
CA ARG A 46 36.52 14.20 -5.55
C ARG A 46 37.45 15.39 -5.78
N ASP A 47 36.94 16.61 -5.72
CA ASP A 47 37.75 17.81 -5.90
C ASP A 47 38.75 18.00 -4.75
N ILE A 48 38.36 17.76 -3.51
CA ILE A 48 39.22 17.79 -2.34
C ILE A 48 40.35 16.75 -2.43
N LEU A 49 40.02 15.50 -2.78
CA LEU A 49 40.99 14.43 -2.94
C LEU A 49 41.97 14.73 -4.08
N LYS A 50 41.44 15.17 -5.20
CA LYS A 50 42.28 15.55 -6.37
C LYS A 50 43.29 16.65 -6.04
N ARG A 51 42.90 17.65 -5.25
CA ARG A 51 43.83 18.72 -4.78
C ARG A 51 44.85 18.20 -3.79
N ARG A 52 44.49 17.27 -2.90
CA ARG A 52 45.40 16.72 -1.88
C ARG A 52 46.42 15.72 -2.46
N HIS A 53 46.06 14.99 -3.51
CA HIS A 53 46.88 13.99 -4.17
C HIS A 53 47.67 14.56 -5.35
N ASN A 54 47.93 15.87 -5.37
CA ASN A 54 48.76 16.52 -6.43
C ASN A 54 48.27 16.23 -7.86
N GLN A 55 46.94 16.13 -8.08
CA GLN A 55 46.34 15.80 -9.38
C GLN A 55 46.56 14.34 -9.85
N ILE A 56 47.10 13.45 -9.01
CA ILE A 56 47.22 12.03 -9.30
C ILE A 56 45.88 11.35 -8.97
N GLU A 57 45.30 10.63 -9.92
CA GLU A 57 44.04 9.90 -9.74
C GLU A 57 44.34 8.47 -9.21
N ASP A 58 44.79 8.36 -7.95
CA ASP A 58 45.05 7.12 -7.23
C ASP A 58 43.94 6.70 -6.30
N PHE A 59 42.75 7.31 -6.44
CA PHE A 59 41.57 7.04 -5.65
C PHE A 59 40.31 6.87 -6.54
N GLU A 60 39.39 6.04 -6.11
CA GLU A 60 38.11 5.86 -6.75
C GLU A 60 36.98 6.30 -5.81
N VAL A 61 36.14 7.23 -6.26
CA VAL A 61 34.94 7.65 -5.51
C VAL A 61 33.73 6.86 -6.04
N VAL A 62 33.34 5.82 -5.32
CA VAL A 62 32.19 4.99 -5.66
C VAL A 62 30.93 5.58 -5.04
N VAL A 63 29.99 6.02 -5.86
CA VAL A 63 28.67 6.50 -5.42
C VAL A 63 27.66 5.39 -5.72
N PRO A 64 27.08 4.72 -4.71
CA PRO A 64 26.14 3.61 -4.93
C PRO A 64 24.76 4.09 -5.42
N GLU A 65 24.70 5.27 -6.05
CA GLU A 65 23.45 5.89 -6.52
C GLU A 65 22.74 5.06 -7.60
N ALA A 66 23.49 4.44 -8.49
CA ALA A 66 22.95 3.57 -9.53
C ALA A 66 22.22 2.36 -8.91
N LEU A 67 22.79 1.77 -7.85
CA LEU A 67 22.17 0.67 -7.10
C LEU A 67 20.92 1.14 -6.34
N LEU A 68 20.97 2.34 -5.75
CA LEU A 68 19.82 2.93 -5.07
C LEU A 68 18.69 3.26 -6.05
N ARG A 69 18.99 3.84 -7.19
CA ARG A 69 18.02 4.12 -8.26
C ARG A 69 17.41 2.82 -8.81
N GLN A 70 18.23 1.78 -9.01
CA GLN A 70 17.73 0.47 -9.46
C GLN A 70 16.86 -0.18 -8.40
N SER A 71 17.25 -0.13 -7.13
CA SER A 71 16.43 -0.63 -6.01
C SER A 71 15.07 0.09 -5.93
N GLN A 72 15.06 1.41 -6.02
CA GLN A 72 13.83 2.21 -6.02
C GLN A 72 12.93 1.89 -7.23
N LYS A 73 13.53 1.71 -8.42
CA LYS A 73 12.78 1.33 -9.63
C LYS A 73 12.15 -0.05 -9.48
N THR A 74 12.90 -1.02 -8.98
CA THR A 74 12.41 -2.38 -8.69
C THR A 74 11.28 -2.34 -7.67
N GLN A 75 11.44 -1.58 -6.58
CA GLN A 75 10.43 -1.45 -5.54
C GLN A 75 9.14 -0.78 -6.07
N ARG A 76 9.27 0.21 -6.96
CA ARG A 76 8.12 0.85 -7.62
C ARG A 76 7.37 -0.14 -8.52
N ILE A 77 8.08 -0.93 -9.32
CA ILE A 77 7.47 -1.96 -10.16
C ILE A 77 6.74 -2.99 -9.29
N PHE A 78 7.39 -3.42 -8.20
CA PHE A 78 6.80 -4.38 -7.25
C PHE A 78 5.50 -3.84 -6.64
N ASN A 79 5.49 -2.57 -6.21
CA ASN A 79 4.30 -1.92 -5.66
C ASN A 79 3.16 -1.81 -6.68
N ILE A 80 3.48 -1.53 -7.96
CA ILE A 80 2.48 -1.48 -9.03
C ILE A 80 1.88 -2.87 -9.25
N VAL A 81 2.72 -3.90 -9.37
CA VAL A 81 2.26 -5.29 -9.58
C VAL A 81 1.38 -5.75 -8.42
N MET A 82 1.81 -5.52 -7.17
CA MET A 82 1.02 -5.84 -5.98
C MET A 82 -0.31 -5.07 -5.97
N GLY A 83 -0.29 -3.80 -6.35
CA GLY A 83 -1.49 -2.97 -6.48
C GLY A 83 -2.47 -3.52 -7.54
N CYS A 84 -1.96 -3.98 -8.69
CA CYS A 84 -2.78 -4.61 -9.71
C CYS A 84 -3.41 -5.92 -9.23
N ILE A 85 -2.63 -6.79 -8.57
CA ILE A 85 -3.14 -8.05 -8.00
C ILE A 85 -4.23 -7.77 -6.97
N ALA A 86 -3.98 -6.83 -6.05
CA ALA A 86 -4.96 -6.43 -5.04
C ALA A 86 -6.22 -5.85 -5.69
N GLY A 87 -6.07 -5.02 -6.73
CA GLY A 87 -7.18 -4.44 -7.48
C GLY A 87 -8.06 -5.50 -8.15
N ILE A 88 -7.44 -6.48 -8.83
CA ILE A 88 -8.16 -7.59 -9.45
C ILE A 88 -8.90 -8.42 -8.38
N SER A 89 -8.23 -8.74 -7.27
CA SER A 89 -8.86 -9.48 -6.17
C SER A 89 -10.06 -8.74 -5.60
N LEU A 90 -9.96 -7.42 -5.49
CA LEU A 90 -11.04 -6.56 -5.01
C LEU A 90 -12.23 -6.52 -6.00
N LEU A 91 -11.95 -6.48 -7.31
CA LEU A 91 -13.00 -6.56 -8.36
C LEU A 91 -13.74 -7.90 -8.29
N VAL A 92 -13.01 -9.02 -8.16
CA VAL A 92 -13.61 -10.36 -8.04
C VAL A 92 -14.49 -10.44 -6.79
N GLY A 93 -14.00 -9.92 -5.65
CA GLY A 93 -14.78 -9.83 -4.41
C GLY A 93 -16.02 -8.95 -4.56
N GLY A 94 -15.93 -7.83 -5.26
CA GLY A 94 -17.06 -6.94 -5.58
C GLY A 94 -18.12 -7.62 -6.44
N ILE A 95 -17.71 -8.38 -7.47
CA ILE A 95 -18.63 -9.21 -8.26
C ILE A 95 -19.32 -10.26 -7.40
N GLY A 96 -18.59 -10.85 -6.43
CA GLY A 96 -19.16 -11.76 -5.45
C GLY A 96 -20.28 -11.12 -4.61
N ILE A 97 -20.06 -9.91 -4.11
CA ILE A 97 -21.07 -9.12 -3.38
C ILE A 97 -22.29 -8.87 -4.29
N MET A 98 -22.06 -8.43 -5.53
CA MET A 98 -23.11 -8.18 -6.49
C MET A 98 -23.98 -9.43 -6.72
N ASN A 99 -23.37 -10.60 -6.91
CA ASN A 99 -24.09 -11.85 -7.16
C ASN A 99 -24.91 -12.29 -5.96
N ILE A 100 -24.36 -12.21 -4.75
CA ILE A 100 -25.08 -12.53 -3.51
C ILE A 100 -26.27 -11.59 -3.32
N MET A 101 -26.08 -10.30 -3.56
CA MET A 101 -27.13 -9.31 -3.46
C MET A 101 -28.25 -9.52 -4.49
N LEU A 102 -27.88 -9.90 -5.74
CA LEU A 102 -28.87 -10.24 -6.77
C LEU A 102 -29.68 -11.47 -6.39
N ALA A 103 -29.04 -12.51 -5.85
CA ALA A 103 -29.72 -13.69 -5.33
C ALA A 103 -30.67 -13.32 -4.20
N SER A 104 -30.21 -12.51 -3.23
CA SER A 104 -31.05 -12.02 -2.12
C SER A 104 -32.27 -11.20 -2.59
N VAL A 105 -32.08 -10.38 -3.65
CA VAL A 105 -33.20 -9.64 -4.27
C VAL A 105 -34.22 -10.60 -4.87
N LEU A 106 -33.77 -11.65 -5.57
CA LEU A 106 -34.66 -12.67 -6.17
C LEU A 106 -35.44 -13.44 -5.09
N GLU A 107 -34.77 -13.88 -4.03
CA GLU A 107 -35.43 -14.59 -2.91
C GLU A 107 -36.46 -13.73 -2.20
N ARG A 108 -36.24 -12.41 -2.09
CA ARG A 108 -37.12 -11.45 -1.41
C ARG A 108 -38.03 -10.67 -2.36
N THR A 109 -38.15 -11.10 -3.63
CA THR A 109 -38.94 -10.39 -4.65
C THR A 109 -40.40 -10.16 -4.21
N ARG A 110 -41.04 -11.18 -3.66
CA ARG A 110 -42.43 -11.08 -3.17
C ARG A 110 -42.57 -10.09 -2.00
N GLU A 111 -41.65 -10.11 -1.07
CA GLU A 111 -41.61 -9.17 0.07
C GLU A 111 -41.48 -7.73 -0.39
N ILE A 112 -40.57 -7.50 -1.34
CA ILE A 112 -40.37 -6.17 -1.96
C ILE A 112 -41.64 -5.72 -2.68
N GLY A 113 -42.30 -6.64 -3.40
CA GLY A 113 -43.56 -6.37 -4.07
C GLY A 113 -44.67 -5.95 -3.09
N ILE A 114 -44.85 -6.65 -1.98
CA ILE A 114 -45.82 -6.30 -0.94
C ILE A 114 -45.51 -4.90 -0.36
N ARG A 115 -44.28 -4.60 -0.03
CA ARG A 115 -43.91 -3.30 0.50
C ARG A 115 -44.21 -2.17 -0.50
N ARG A 116 -44.02 -2.44 -1.80
CA ARG A 116 -44.27 -1.48 -2.88
C ARG A 116 -45.78 -1.25 -3.09
N THR A 117 -46.60 -2.27 -2.98
CA THR A 117 -48.09 -2.14 -3.08
C THR A 117 -48.67 -1.38 -1.91
N VAL A 118 -48.09 -1.48 -0.71
CA VAL A 118 -48.49 -0.69 0.47
C VAL A 118 -47.97 0.74 0.44
N GLY A 119 -47.22 1.13 -0.62
CA GLY A 119 -46.81 2.53 -0.84
C GLY A 119 -45.36 2.84 -0.50
N ALA A 120 -44.48 1.86 -0.33
CA ALA A 120 -43.08 2.11 -0.12
C ALA A 120 -42.44 2.78 -1.34
N LYS A 121 -41.74 3.91 -1.13
CA LYS A 121 -41.05 4.63 -2.19
C LYS A 121 -39.79 3.84 -2.62
N ARG A 122 -39.42 3.91 -3.91
CA ARG A 122 -38.23 3.27 -4.48
C ARG A 122 -36.95 3.59 -3.69
N VAL A 123 -36.84 4.82 -3.20
CA VAL A 123 -35.67 5.29 -2.43
C VAL A 123 -35.51 4.54 -1.10
N TYR A 124 -36.61 4.09 -0.45
CA TYR A 124 -36.52 3.31 0.79
C TYR A 124 -35.92 1.93 0.53
N ILE A 125 -36.35 1.27 -0.54
CA ILE A 125 -35.82 -0.05 -0.93
C ILE A 125 -34.37 0.09 -1.35
N LEU A 126 -34.03 1.07 -2.16
CA LEU A 126 -32.66 1.34 -2.57
C LEU A 126 -31.73 1.56 -1.36
N ARG A 127 -32.15 2.39 -0.40
CA ARG A 127 -31.35 2.66 0.81
C ARG A 127 -31.21 1.42 1.69
N GLN A 128 -32.23 0.59 1.78
CA GLN A 128 -32.19 -0.65 2.55
C GLN A 128 -31.13 -1.61 2.00
N PHE A 129 -31.17 -1.92 0.70
CA PHE A 129 -30.19 -2.79 0.06
C PHE A 129 -28.78 -2.19 0.02
N LEU A 130 -28.68 -0.87 -0.13
CA LEU A 130 -27.38 -0.19 -0.07
C LEU A 130 -26.77 -0.24 1.34
N ALA A 131 -27.59 -0.13 2.38
CA ALA A 131 -27.13 -0.30 3.76
C ALA A 131 -26.69 -1.76 4.03
N GLU A 132 -27.40 -2.75 3.47
CA GLU A 132 -27.02 -4.16 3.58
C GLU A 132 -25.67 -4.43 2.89
N ALA A 133 -25.45 -3.90 1.67
CA ALA A 133 -24.16 -3.97 0.98
C ALA A 133 -23.04 -3.25 1.78
N GLY A 134 -23.36 -2.10 2.36
CA GLY A 134 -22.44 -1.35 3.22
C GLY A 134 -22.05 -2.12 4.48
N LEU A 135 -22.98 -2.79 5.13
CA LEU A 135 -22.70 -3.63 6.30
C LEU A 135 -21.81 -4.83 5.94
N ILE A 136 -22.11 -5.54 4.84
CA ILE A 136 -21.28 -6.65 4.36
C ILE A 136 -19.85 -6.16 4.10
N SER A 137 -19.70 -5.04 3.42
CA SER A 137 -18.41 -4.44 3.12
C SER A 137 -17.65 -4.02 4.38
N LEU A 138 -18.35 -3.46 5.37
CA LEU A 138 -17.76 -3.03 6.63
C LEU A 138 -17.24 -4.22 7.45
N VAL A 139 -18.03 -5.27 7.55
CA VAL A 139 -17.62 -6.52 8.23
C VAL A 139 -16.43 -7.15 7.51
N GLY A 140 -16.46 -7.23 6.18
CA GLY A 140 -15.34 -7.71 5.38
C GLY A 140 -14.06 -6.86 5.58
N CYS A 141 -14.20 -5.53 5.65
CA CYS A 141 -13.10 -4.62 5.96
C CYS A 141 -12.45 -4.89 7.33
N VAL A 142 -13.27 -5.06 8.37
CA VAL A 142 -12.75 -5.32 9.73
C VAL A 142 -12.00 -6.65 9.77
N ILE A 143 -12.58 -7.70 9.19
CA ILE A 143 -11.94 -9.03 9.13
C ILE A 143 -10.65 -8.96 8.29
N GLY A 144 -10.71 -8.35 7.11
CA GLY A 144 -9.55 -8.19 6.22
C GLY A 144 -8.42 -7.39 6.87
N LEU A 145 -8.76 -6.31 7.60
CA LEU A 145 -7.78 -5.51 8.33
C LEU A 145 -7.15 -6.29 9.49
N ALA A 146 -7.95 -7.05 10.24
CA ALA A 146 -7.46 -7.89 11.33
C ALA A 146 -6.51 -8.99 10.81
N LEU A 147 -6.89 -9.68 9.73
CA LEU A 147 -6.05 -10.70 9.09
C LEU A 147 -4.78 -10.09 8.48
N GLY A 148 -4.90 -8.98 7.75
CA GLY A 148 -3.75 -8.31 7.11
C GLY A 148 -2.74 -7.79 8.14
N THR A 149 -3.21 -7.15 9.20
CA THR A 149 -2.32 -6.68 10.28
C THR A 149 -1.74 -7.83 11.10
N GLY A 150 -2.51 -8.89 11.33
CA GLY A 150 -2.05 -10.10 12.00
C GLY A 150 -0.94 -10.81 11.22
N LEU A 151 -1.13 -11.01 9.91
CA LEU A 151 -0.12 -11.60 9.02
C LEU A 151 1.14 -10.73 8.94
N ALA A 152 0.99 -9.41 8.81
CA ALA A 152 2.12 -8.49 8.78
C ALA A 152 2.97 -8.55 10.07
N LYS A 153 2.31 -8.63 11.24
CA LYS A 153 3.00 -8.82 12.54
C LYS A 153 3.65 -10.20 12.64
N GLY A 154 3.00 -11.24 12.14
CA GLY A 154 3.56 -12.60 12.09
C GLY A 154 4.84 -12.66 11.26
N ILE A 155 4.83 -12.07 10.06
CA ILE A 155 6.01 -11.98 9.19
C ILE A 155 7.13 -11.19 9.88
N ASN A 156 6.79 -10.08 10.54
CA ASN A 156 7.77 -9.28 11.28
C ASN A 156 8.45 -10.10 12.40
N TYR A 157 7.68 -10.92 13.11
CA TYR A 157 8.21 -11.76 14.17
C TYR A 157 9.13 -12.88 13.65
N TYR A 158 8.73 -13.55 12.54
CA TYR A 158 9.52 -14.65 11.97
C TYR A 158 10.69 -14.20 11.11
N ALA A 159 10.48 -13.21 10.24
CA ALA A 159 11.46 -12.78 9.25
C ALA A 159 12.32 -11.60 9.71
N HIS A 160 12.07 -11.03 10.90
CA HIS A 160 12.73 -9.82 11.44
C HIS A 160 12.69 -8.62 10.47
N TRP A 161 11.73 -8.60 9.55
CA TRP A 161 11.49 -7.49 8.64
C TRP A 161 10.64 -6.41 9.32
N ARG A 162 11.16 -5.19 9.38
CA ARG A 162 10.43 -4.05 9.94
C ARG A 162 9.28 -3.66 9.02
N THR A 163 8.08 -4.16 9.30
CA THR A 163 6.87 -3.77 8.59
C THR A 163 6.26 -2.56 9.28
N ILE A 164 6.21 -1.41 8.59
CA ILE A 164 5.62 -0.19 9.11
C ILE A 164 4.20 -0.07 8.56
N ILE A 165 3.20 -0.21 9.43
CA ILE A 165 1.80 -0.02 9.07
C ILE A 165 1.46 1.45 9.32
N SER A 166 1.24 2.21 8.25
CA SER A 166 0.84 3.61 8.34
C SER A 166 -0.68 3.73 8.56
N LEU A 167 -1.09 4.69 9.39
CA LEU A 167 -2.51 5.02 9.56
C LEU A 167 -3.17 5.42 8.23
N GLY A 168 -2.43 6.12 7.37
CA GLY A 168 -2.90 6.48 6.03
C GLY A 168 -3.22 5.27 5.16
N SER A 169 -2.40 4.20 5.25
CA SER A 169 -2.66 2.94 4.52
C SER A 169 -3.94 2.25 4.99
N ILE A 170 -4.23 2.30 6.30
CA ILE A 170 -5.45 1.74 6.88
C ILE A 170 -6.67 2.49 6.37
N ILE A 171 -6.66 3.82 6.45
CA ILE A 171 -7.78 4.66 6.00
C ILE A 171 -8.03 4.47 4.49
N LEU A 172 -6.96 4.44 3.69
CA LEU A 172 -7.05 4.21 2.26
C LEU A 172 -7.64 2.83 1.95
N SER A 173 -7.18 1.77 2.62
CA SER A 173 -7.67 0.40 2.42
C SER A 173 -9.15 0.28 2.75
N VAL A 174 -9.58 0.84 3.88
CA VAL A 174 -10.99 0.86 4.29
C VAL A 174 -11.83 1.66 3.30
N GLY A 175 -11.36 2.84 2.92
CA GLY A 175 -12.06 3.71 1.96
C GLY A 175 -12.25 3.05 0.59
N VAL A 176 -11.22 2.41 0.06
CA VAL A 176 -11.28 1.73 -1.24
C VAL A 176 -12.19 0.50 -1.14
N ALA A 177 -12.03 -0.35 -0.13
CA ALA A 177 -12.85 -1.56 0.03
C ALA A 177 -14.34 -1.24 0.23
N PHE A 178 -14.64 -0.25 1.06
CA PHE A 178 -16.01 0.23 1.27
C PHE A 178 -16.60 0.86 0.00
N GLY A 179 -15.82 1.68 -0.70
CA GLY A 179 -16.22 2.29 -1.97
C GLY A 179 -16.53 1.26 -3.06
N VAL A 180 -15.71 0.22 -3.18
CA VAL A 180 -15.96 -0.88 -4.13
C VAL A 180 -17.20 -1.68 -3.73
N GLY A 181 -17.34 -2.04 -2.45
CA GLY A 181 -18.52 -2.76 -1.96
C GLY A 181 -19.83 -2.02 -2.20
N LEU A 182 -19.87 -0.71 -1.93
CA LEU A 182 -21.01 0.14 -2.28
C LEU A 182 -21.22 0.22 -3.80
N GLY A 183 -20.16 0.41 -4.59
CA GLY A 183 -20.24 0.50 -6.04
C GLY A 183 -20.89 -0.73 -6.67
N PHE A 184 -20.47 -1.93 -6.29
CA PHE A 184 -21.08 -3.18 -6.74
C PHE A 184 -22.46 -3.43 -6.15
N GLY A 185 -22.76 -2.88 -4.96
CA GLY A 185 -24.09 -2.94 -4.31
C GLY A 185 -25.14 -2.03 -4.96
N ILE A 186 -24.74 -0.96 -5.67
CA ILE A 186 -25.69 -0.03 -6.31
C ILE A 186 -26.53 -0.74 -7.37
N TYR A 187 -25.93 -1.56 -8.21
CA TYR A 187 -26.64 -2.24 -9.29
C TYR A 187 -27.79 -3.14 -8.78
N PRO A 188 -27.56 -4.11 -7.87
CA PRO A 188 -28.64 -4.93 -7.33
C PRO A 188 -29.66 -4.12 -6.52
N ALA A 189 -29.23 -3.13 -5.77
CA ALA A 189 -30.12 -2.25 -5.01
C ALA A 189 -31.08 -1.45 -5.92
N LYS A 190 -30.55 -0.96 -7.06
CA LYS A 190 -31.39 -0.28 -8.07
C LYS A 190 -32.36 -1.24 -8.70
N ARG A 191 -31.93 -2.45 -9.06
CA ARG A 191 -32.81 -3.48 -9.64
C ARG A 191 -33.95 -3.87 -8.67
N ALA A 192 -33.66 -4.02 -7.38
CA ALA A 192 -34.68 -4.25 -6.35
C ALA A 192 -35.67 -3.09 -6.24
N ALA A 193 -35.22 -1.85 -6.34
CA ALA A 193 -36.07 -0.67 -6.26
C ALA A 193 -36.94 -0.47 -7.51
N GLU A 194 -36.55 -0.98 -8.67
CA GLU A 194 -37.28 -0.88 -9.94
C GLU A 194 -38.25 -2.04 -10.20
N LEU A 195 -38.27 -3.09 -9.37
CA LEU A 195 -39.20 -4.23 -9.49
C LEU A 195 -40.65 -3.76 -9.60
N ASP A 196 -41.38 -4.29 -10.60
CA ASP A 196 -42.79 -4.03 -10.75
C ASP A 196 -43.60 -4.81 -9.68
N PRO A 197 -44.43 -4.15 -8.87
CA PRO A 197 -45.19 -4.81 -7.85
C PRO A 197 -46.15 -5.92 -8.38
N ILE A 198 -46.65 -5.74 -9.62
CA ILE A 198 -47.58 -6.73 -10.23
C ILE A 198 -46.81 -8.00 -10.61
N GLU A 199 -45.62 -7.85 -11.24
CA GLU A 199 -44.80 -8.99 -11.58
C GLU A 199 -44.23 -9.67 -10.32
N ALA A 200 -43.85 -8.92 -9.30
CA ALA A 200 -43.28 -9.43 -8.05
C ALA A 200 -44.29 -10.30 -7.25
N LEU A 201 -45.59 -10.01 -7.36
CA LEU A 201 -46.65 -10.80 -6.74
C LEU A 201 -47.08 -12.02 -7.56
N ARG A 202 -46.78 -12.05 -8.86
CA ARG A 202 -47.07 -13.17 -9.78
C ARG A 202 -45.95 -14.23 -9.80
N TYR A 203 -44.82 -13.93 -9.21
CA TYR A 203 -43.70 -14.87 -9.12
C TYR A 203 -44.03 -15.94 -8.08
N GLU A 204 -44.30 -17.16 -8.53
CA GLU A 204 -44.36 -18.38 -7.72
C GLU A 204 -42.97 -19.02 -7.61
#